data_20bf7eba098cdb439478d831d5885931
#
_entry.id   20bf7eba098cdb439478d831d5885931
#
_cell.length_a   1.000
_cell.length_b   1.000
_cell.length_c   1.000
_cell.angle_alpha   90.00
_cell.angle_beta   90.00
_cell.angle_gamma   90.00
#
_symmetry.space_group_name_H-M   'P 1'
#
loop_
_entity.id
_entity.type
_entity.pdbx_description
1 polymer ?
#
loop_
_entity_poly.entity_id
_entity_poly.type
_entity_poly.pdbx_seq_one_letter_code
_entity_poly.pdbx_strand_id
1 'polypeptide(L)'
;MAKIACPKCNSKKLYKLQSGKRRCAQCRFEFIPHKLPLTFSRDEWKEIIRLFLMEQSSNSISEQTGFEQRRVLRALTKIRMVMTKDIPEIFSGTVEVDETYIGGQWKNKRKTIRNEGTKRGRGTKKQPVFGILCRNGTVWAEVVDDVEADTLQPLISQKVSTGSIVCSDTWKAYTGIAARGYVHRLVNHGERQYSDGKGNHINGLEGFWGYLKRKLASKGGIRKERLHLFLGEYVWRYNHRSHSERIKMRRLIQLLENFRC
;
A
#
# COMPACT_ATOMS: atom_id res chain seq x y z
N MET A 1 17.05 18.91 0.67
CA MET A 1 16.99 18.31 2.03
C MET A 1 15.81 18.93 2.77
N ALA A 2 14.88 18.13 3.30
CA ALA A 2 13.79 18.65 4.11
C ALA A 2 14.36 19.33 5.38
N LYS A 3 13.90 20.54 5.69
CA LYS A 3 14.35 21.26 6.88
C LYS A 3 13.82 20.53 8.12
N ILE A 4 14.71 20.17 9.03
CA ILE A 4 14.35 19.51 10.30
C ILE A 4 13.45 20.44 11.09
N ALA A 5 12.32 19.94 11.61
CA ALA A 5 11.43 20.67 12.49
C ALA A 5 11.32 19.98 13.86
N CYS A 6 10.96 20.72 14.90
CA CYS A 6 10.74 20.18 16.22
C CYS A 6 9.58 19.17 16.22
N PRO A 7 9.76 17.94 16.74
CA PRO A 7 8.69 16.95 16.76
C PRO A 7 7.54 17.28 17.73
N LYS A 8 7.72 18.22 18.64
CA LYS A 8 6.71 18.61 19.64
C LYS A 8 5.84 19.79 19.17
N CYS A 9 6.44 20.83 18.55
CA CYS A 9 5.73 22.07 18.20
C CYS A 9 5.93 22.51 16.74
N ASN A 10 6.55 21.67 15.92
CA ASN A 10 6.82 21.89 14.49
C ASN A 10 7.68 23.14 14.15
N SER A 11 8.28 23.78 15.14
CA SER A 11 9.17 24.93 14.95
C SER A 11 10.41 24.53 14.18
N LYS A 12 10.84 25.35 13.23
CA LYS A 12 12.08 25.16 12.45
C LYS A 12 13.31 25.80 13.12
N LYS A 13 13.13 26.56 14.20
CA LYS A 13 14.24 27.19 14.95
C LYS A 13 14.82 26.17 15.94
N LEU A 14 15.99 25.61 15.61
CA LEU A 14 16.63 24.54 16.36
C LEU A 14 18.10 24.84 16.63
N TYR A 15 18.55 24.61 17.86
CA TYR A 15 19.95 24.68 18.26
C TYR A 15 20.59 23.28 18.18
N LYS A 16 21.82 23.20 17.66
CA LYS A 16 22.63 21.97 17.69
C LYS A 16 23.36 21.91 19.02
N LEU A 17 23.21 20.81 19.75
CA LEU A 17 23.94 20.56 21.00
C LEU A 17 25.19 19.73 20.72
N GLN A 18 26.22 19.83 21.58
CA GLN A 18 27.44 19.03 21.49
C GLN A 18 27.16 17.52 21.51
N SER A 19 26.11 17.07 22.20
CA SER A 19 25.64 15.70 22.23
C SER A 19 25.04 15.15 20.91
N GLY A 20 25.06 15.96 19.83
CA GLY A 20 24.40 15.60 18.55
C GLY A 20 22.88 15.78 18.55
N LYS A 21 22.28 16.07 19.70
CA LYS A 21 20.86 16.41 19.80
C LYS A 21 20.54 17.79 19.19
N ARG A 22 19.27 18.03 18.93
CA ARG A 22 18.72 19.36 18.65
C ARG A 22 17.81 19.79 19.78
N ARG A 23 17.89 21.06 20.18
CA ARG A 23 16.97 21.69 21.13
C ARG A 23 16.09 22.66 20.36
N CYS A 24 14.79 22.59 20.55
CA CYS A 24 13.86 23.55 19.97
C CYS A 24 13.97 24.89 20.67
N ALA A 25 14.08 25.98 19.91
CA ALA A 25 14.10 27.32 20.45
C ALA A 25 12.79 27.70 21.16
N GLN A 26 11.66 27.19 20.65
CA GLN A 26 10.31 27.56 21.11
C GLN A 26 9.85 26.76 22.33
N CYS A 27 9.91 25.41 22.27
CA CYS A 27 9.38 24.54 23.34
C CYS A 27 10.46 23.85 24.18
N ARG A 28 11.72 24.13 23.92
CA ARG A 28 12.92 23.58 24.58
C ARG A 28 13.05 22.06 24.52
N PHE A 29 12.20 21.37 23.74
CA PHE A 29 12.26 19.93 23.58
C PHE A 29 13.57 19.52 22.90
N GLU A 30 14.27 18.54 23.49
CA GLU A 30 15.49 17.98 22.93
C GLU A 30 15.19 16.66 22.23
N PHE A 31 15.76 16.49 21.03
CA PHE A 31 15.57 15.28 20.24
C PHE A 31 16.80 15.02 19.35
N ILE A 32 16.96 13.77 18.96
CA ILE A 32 17.96 13.36 17.97
C ILE A 32 17.30 13.47 16.60
N PRO A 33 17.77 14.36 15.71
CA PRO A 33 17.24 14.44 14.35
C PRO A 33 17.59 13.18 13.59
N HIS A 34 16.65 12.72 12.74
CA HIS A 34 16.86 11.57 11.85
C HIS A 34 17.25 10.27 12.57
N LYS A 35 16.77 10.05 13.80
CA LYS A 35 16.97 8.78 14.48
C LYS A 35 16.17 7.69 13.77
N LEU A 36 16.88 6.72 13.21
CA LEU A 36 16.28 5.50 12.67
C LEU A 36 15.66 4.65 13.80
N PRO A 37 14.54 3.98 13.56
CA PRO A 37 13.89 3.16 14.58
C PRO A 37 14.71 1.91 14.94
N LEU A 38 14.35 1.23 16.04
CA LEU A 38 14.88 -0.08 16.47
C LEU A 38 16.39 -0.13 16.71
N THR A 39 17.03 1.00 17.02
CA THR A 39 18.47 1.07 17.34
C THR A 39 19.42 0.47 16.29
N PHE A 40 18.96 0.30 15.06
CA PHE A 40 19.82 -0.03 13.93
C PHE A 40 20.57 1.22 13.44
N SER A 41 21.83 1.04 13.10
CA SER A 41 22.63 2.03 12.38
C SER A 41 22.07 2.25 10.96
N ARG A 42 22.53 3.31 10.30
CA ARG A 42 22.12 3.58 8.92
C ARG A 42 22.56 2.49 7.94
N ASP A 43 23.72 1.89 8.15
CA ASP A 43 24.26 0.85 7.27
C ASP A 43 23.57 -0.49 7.52
N GLU A 44 23.25 -0.84 8.76
CA GLU A 44 22.41 -2.00 9.08
C GLU A 44 21.02 -1.88 8.46
N TRP A 45 20.40 -0.68 8.50
CA TRP A 45 19.14 -0.45 7.82
C TRP A 45 19.25 -0.59 6.30
N LYS A 46 20.33 -0.10 5.68
CA LYS A 46 20.54 -0.26 4.24
C LYS A 46 20.60 -1.74 3.86
N GLU A 47 21.31 -2.56 4.66
CA GLU A 47 21.42 -3.99 4.40
C GLU A 47 20.08 -4.71 4.54
N ILE A 48 19.33 -4.44 5.63
CA ILE A 48 17.97 -4.99 5.80
C ILE A 48 17.06 -4.58 4.64
N ILE A 49 17.09 -3.30 4.23
CA ILE A 49 16.26 -2.79 3.13
C ILE A 49 16.67 -3.43 1.81
N ARG A 50 17.96 -3.61 1.53
CA ARG A 50 18.46 -4.26 0.33
C ARG A 50 17.89 -5.67 0.21
N LEU A 51 18.04 -6.48 1.24
CA LEU A 51 17.53 -7.85 1.27
C LEU A 51 15.99 -7.90 1.21
N PHE A 52 15.31 -6.96 1.86
CA PHE A 52 13.86 -6.83 1.79
C PHE A 52 13.38 -6.46 0.38
N LEU A 53 14.06 -5.55 -0.32
CA LEU A 53 13.71 -5.18 -1.70
C LEU A 53 13.90 -6.36 -2.66
N MET A 54 14.87 -7.23 -2.39
CA MET A 54 15.07 -8.51 -3.09
C MET A 54 14.06 -9.59 -2.69
N GLU A 55 13.05 -9.24 -1.88
CA GLU A 55 11.97 -10.13 -1.40
C GLU A 55 12.44 -11.33 -0.57
N GLN A 56 13.62 -11.26 0.04
CA GLN A 56 14.12 -12.29 0.95
C GLN A 56 13.17 -12.49 2.15
N SER A 57 13.14 -13.74 2.65
CA SER A 57 12.35 -14.05 3.85
C SER A 57 13.00 -13.46 5.11
N SER A 58 12.22 -13.28 6.19
CA SER A 58 12.77 -12.80 7.46
C SER A 58 13.84 -13.74 8.03
N ASN A 59 13.74 -15.04 7.79
CA ASN A 59 14.74 -16.02 8.19
C ASN A 59 16.05 -15.81 7.41
N SER A 60 15.94 -15.72 6.07
CA SER A 60 17.10 -15.49 5.21
C SER A 60 17.79 -14.16 5.54
N ILE A 61 17.03 -13.09 5.84
CA ILE A 61 17.60 -11.81 6.28
C ILE A 61 18.31 -11.97 7.64
N SER A 62 17.71 -12.70 8.60
CA SER A 62 18.31 -12.98 9.90
C SER A 62 19.64 -13.74 9.77
N GLU A 63 19.67 -14.77 8.94
CA GLU A 63 20.86 -15.57 8.66
C GLU A 63 21.99 -14.75 8.00
N GLN A 64 21.65 -13.95 6.99
CA GLN A 64 22.65 -13.15 6.24
C GLN A 64 23.19 -11.98 7.05
N THR A 65 22.39 -11.37 7.94
CA THR A 65 22.78 -10.19 8.70
C THR A 65 23.27 -10.52 10.12
N GLY A 66 23.03 -11.73 10.63
CA GLY A 66 23.30 -12.11 12.00
C GLY A 66 22.35 -11.46 13.03
N PHE A 67 21.30 -10.75 12.60
CA PHE A 67 20.36 -10.13 13.53
C PHE A 67 19.31 -11.14 14.02
N GLU A 68 18.88 -11.01 15.27
CA GLU A 68 17.79 -11.79 15.82
C GLU A 68 16.52 -11.68 14.94
N GLN A 69 15.89 -12.80 14.62
CA GLN A 69 14.72 -12.88 13.75
C GLN A 69 13.56 -11.96 14.18
N ARG A 70 13.30 -11.87 15.50
CA ARG A 70 12.29 -10.95 16.04
C ARG A 70 12.59 -9.50 15.71
N ARG A 71 13.86 -9.11 15.79
CA ARG A 71 14.31 -7.76 15.48
C ARG A 71 14.17 -7.47 13.99
N VAL A 72 14.50 -8.44 13.13
CA VAL A 72 14.25 -8.38 11.68
C VAL A 72 12.75 -8.23 11.39
N LEU A 73 11.89 -9.06 11.97
CA LEU A 73 10.43 -8.96 11.77
C LEU A 73 9.86 -7.60 12.16
N ARG A 74 10.35 -6.99 13.24
CA ARG A 74 9.99 -5.62 13.64
C ARG A 74 10.47 -4.60 12.59
N ALA A 75 11.68 -4.75 12.06
CA ALA A 75 12.21 -3.89 11.01
C ALA A 75 11.35 -3.97 9.74
N LEU A 76 11.02 -5.19 9.26
CA LEU A 76 10.17 -5.39 8.10
C LEU A 76 8.77 -4.80 8.31
N THR A 77 8.23 -4.88 9.52
CA THR A 77 6.95 -4.24 9.87
C THR A 77 7.06 -2.72 9.76
N LYS A 78 8.13 -2.10 10.27
CA LYS A 78 8.36 -0.65 10.14
C LYS A 78 8.52 -0.22 8.68
N ILE A 79 9.24 -0.99 7.85
CA ILE A 79 9.34 -0.72 6.41
C ILE A 79 7.95 -0.74 5.77
N ARG A 80 7.11 -1.74 6.03
CA ARG A 80 5.73 -1.80 5.51
C ARG A 80 4.88 -0.61 5.95
N MET A 81 4.98 -0.21 7.22
CA MET A 81 4.26 0.94 7.75
C MET A 81 4.64 2.25 7.03
N VAL A 82 5.92 2.47 6.74
CA VAL A 82 6.34 3.67 6.02
C VAL A 82 5.98 3.61 4.54
N MET A 83 6.01 2.43 3.93
CA MET A 83 5.53 2.22 2.55
C MET A 83 4.04 2.56 2.42
N THR A 84 3.21 2.11 3.36
CA THR A 84 1.77 2.41 3.35
C THR A 84 1.49 3.91 3.42
N LYS A 85 2.31 4.67 4.16
CA LYS A 85 2.19 6.14 4.26
C LYS A 85 2.76 6.90 3.06
N ASP A 86 3.45 6.22 2.15
CA ASP A 86 4.09 6.81 0.96
C ASP A 86 3.32 6.48 -0.33
N ILE A 87 2.04 6.15 -0.21
CA ILE A 87 1.12 5.93 -1.33
C ILE A 87 0.38 7.25 -1.59
N PRO A 88 0.23 7.67 -2.86
CA PRO A 88 -0.56 8.85 -3.19
C PRO A 88 -1.99 8.76 -2.64
N GLU A 89 -2.50 9.87 -2.15
CA GLU A 89 -3.83 9.92 -1.51
C GLU A 89 -4.92 10.40 -2.45
N ILE A 90 -4.57 11.18 -3.50
CA ILE A 90 -5.54 11.78 -4.43
C ILE A 90 -5.13 11.49 -5.87
N PHE A 91 -6.11 11.12 -6.66
CA PHE A 91 -6.00 10.77 -8.07
C PHE A 91 -6.84 11.71 -8.93
N SER A 92 -6.40 11.99 -10.14
CA SER A 92 -7.11 12.83 -11.09
C SER A 92 -6.95 12.32 -12.52
N GLY A 93 -7.77 12.82 -13.43
CA GLY A 93 -7.78 12.42 -14.83
C GLY A 93 -8.61 11.15 -15.05
N THR A 94 -8.11 10.17 -15.77
CA THR A 94 -8.80 8.90 -15.98
C THR A 94 -8.33 7.88 -14.96
N VAL A 95 -9.25 7.35 -14.18
CA VAL A 95 -9.02 6.32 -13.17
C VAL A 95 -9.86 5.08 -13.46
N GLU A 96 -9.31 3.92 -13.13
CA GLU A 96 -9.98 2.63 -13.10
C GLU A 96 -10.31 2.31 -11.66
N VAL A 97 -11.51 1.81 -11.38
CA VAL A 97 -11.93 1.34 -10.05
C VAL A 97 -12.46 -0.09 -10.17
N ASP A 98 -12.07 -0.93 -9.25
CA ASP A 98 -12.48 -2.34 -9.23
C ASP A 98 -12.24 -2.92 -7.82
N GLU A 99 -12.88 -4.02 -7.53
CA GLU A 99 -12.67 -4.78 -6.30
C GLU A 99 -12.11 -6.17 -6.58
N THR A 100 -11.37 -6.69 -5.59
CA THR A 100 -10.88 -8.05 -5.61
C THR A 100 -11.00 -8.70 -4.23
N TYR A 101 -10.91 -10.03 -4.20
CA TYR A 101 -11.04 -10.81 -2.98
C TYR A 101 -9.74 -11.54 -2.66
N ILE A 102 -9.13 -11.21 -1.53
CA ILE A 102 -7.86 -11.76 -1.06
C ILE A 102 -8.11 -12.78 0.05
N GLY A 103 -7.50 -13.96 -0.09
CA GLY A 103 -7.60 -15.04 0.89
C GLY A 103 -6.94 -16.31 0.41
N GLY A 104 -6.74 -17.26 1.31
CA GLY A 104 -6.09 -18.53 1.00
C GLY A 104 -6.81 -19.31 -0.12
N GLN A 105 -6.03 -20.05 -0.90
CA GLN A 105 -6.59 -20.89 -1.95
C GLN A 105 -7.47 -21.97 -1.33
N TRP A 106 -8.61 -22.26 -1.97
CA TRP A 106 -9.58 -23.24 -1.49
C TRP A 106 -8.96 -24.61 -1.25
N LYS A 107 -8.10 -25.06 -2.15
CA LYS A 107 -7.40 -26.35 -2.04
C LYS A 107 -6.54 -26.49 -0.78
N ASN A 108 -6.08 -25.38 -0.20
CA ASN A 108 -5.22 -25.37 0.98
C ASN A 108 -6.02 -25.26 2.31
N LYS A 109 -7.36 -25.19 2.26
CA LYS A 109 -8.20 -25.16 3.45
C LYS A 109 -8.38 -26.57 4.03
N ARG A 110 -8.63 -26.66 5.33
CA ARG A 110 -8.94 -27.91 6.02
C ARG A 110 -10.13 -28.61 5.35
N LYS A 111 -10.14 -29.96 5.35
CA LYS A 111 -11.18 -30.77 4.71
C LYS A 111 -12.59 -30.41 5.22
N THR A 112 -12.74 -30.15 6.52
CA THR A 112 -13.99 -29.70 7.14
C THR A 112 -14.56 -28.45 6.46
N ILE A 113 -13.71 -27.39 6.29
CA ILE A 113 -14.11 -26.16 5.62
C ILE A 113 -14.41 -26.39 4.13
N ARG A 114 -13.69 -27.31 3.49
CA ARG A 114 -13.95 -27.65 2.07
C ARG A 114 -15.29 -28.33 1.85
N ASN A 115 -15.74 -29.13 2.81
CA ASN A 115 -17.01 -29.80 2.75
C ASN A 115 -18.23 -28.86 2.91
N GLU A 116 -18.04 -27.68 3.54
CA GLU A 116 -19.08 -26.65 3.65
C GLU A 116 -19.38 -25.95 2.31
N GLY A 117 -18.58 -26.19 1.28
CA GLY A 117 -18.68 -25.51 0.01
C GLY A 117 -18.15 -24.07 0.05
N THR A 118 -18.10 -23.42 -1.08
CA THR A 118 -17.71 -22.01 -1.20
C THR A 118 -18.49 -21.31 -2.29
N LYS A 119 -18.87 -20.07 -2.02
CA LYS A 119 -19.38 -19.15 -3.04
C LYS A 119 -18.22 -18.43 -3.70
N ARG A 120 -18.32 -18.13 -4.99
CA ARG A 120 -17.37 -17.30 -5.73
C ARG A 120 -17.81 -15.83 -5.72
N GLY A 121 -16.87 -14.92 -5.95
CA GLY A 121 -17.16 -13.48 -6.01
C GLY A 121 -17.62 -12.93 -4.66
N ARG A 122 -18.63 -12.09 -4.67
CA ARG A 122 -19.16 -11.35 -3.52
C ARG A 122 -19.72 -12.18 -2.38
N GLY A 123 -20.05 -13.44 -2.61
CA GLY A 123 -20.48 -14.38 -1.57
C GLY A 123 -19.34 -15.16 -0.88
N THR A 124 -18.09 -14.83 -1.15
CA THR A 124 -16.94 -15.53 -0.57
C THR A 124 -16.61 -15.05 0.85
N LYS A 125 -16.05 -15.95 1.70
CA LYS A 125 -15.48 -15.60 3.01
C LYS A 125 -14.08 -14.92 2.90
N LYS A 126 -13.62 -14.55 1.69
CA LYS A 126 -12.36 -13.84 1.49
C LYS A 126 -12.51 -12.36 1.82
N GLN A 127 -11.42 -11.72 2.17
CA GLN A 127 -11.40 -10.30 2.47
C GLN A 127 -11.49 -9.47 1.17
N PRO A 128 -12.49 -8.60 1.03
CA PRO A 128 -12.57 -7.70 -0.11
C PRO A 128 -11.51 -6.60 -0.01
N VAL A 129 -11.00 -6.22 -1.14
CA VAL A 129 -10.03 -5.14 -1.32
C VAL A 129 -10.52 -4.29 -2.48
N PHE A 130 -10.68 -3.00 -2.25
CA PHE A 130 -11.01 -2.01 -3.26
C PHE A 130 -9.75 -1.33 -3.78
N GLY A 131 -9.71 -1.01 -5.06
CA GLY A 131 -8.56 -0.36 -5.69
C GLY A 131 -8.92 0.74 -6.67
N ILE A 132 -8.01 1.67 -6.81
CA ILE A 132 -8.03 2.76 -7.78
C ILE A 132 -6.71 2.75 -8.52
N LEU A 133 -6.75 2.76 -9.85
CA LEU A 133 -5.57 2.90 -10.70
C LEU A 133 -5.74 4.13 -11.59
N CYS A 134 -4.85 5.09 -11.47
CA CYS A 134 -4.75 6.19 -12.41
C CYS A 134 -4.00 5.76 -13.67
N ARG A 135 -4.41 6.24 -14.83
CA ARG A 135 -3.77 5.87 -16.11
C ARG A 135 -2.30 6.28 -16.26
N ASN A 136 -1.79 7.12 -15.37
CA ASN A 136 -0.34 7.35 -15.21
C ASN A 136 0.41 6.13 -14.63
N GLY A 137 -0.30 5.05 -14.29
CA GLY A 137 0.25 3.81 -13.76
C GLY A 137 0.38 3.77 -12.23
N THR A 138 -0.20 4.74 -11.51
CA THR A 138 -0.20 4.79 -10.04
C THR A 138 -1.43 4.10 -9.48
N VAL A 139 -1.25 3.28 -8.44
CA VAL A 139 -2.31 2.49 -7.79
C VAL A 139 -2.45 2.91 -6.33
N TRP A 140 -3.68 2.88 -5.86
CA TRP A 140 -4.04 2.83 -4.45
C TRP A 140 -4.98 1.65 -4.21
N ALA A 141 -4.87 0.99 -3.06
CA ALA A 141 -5.78 -0.09 -2.69
C ALA A 141 -5.92 -0.17 -1.17
N GLU A 142 -7.13 -0.52 -0.72
CA GLU A 142 -7.47 -0.64 0.70
C GLU A 142 -8.32 -1.89 0.96
N VAL A 143 -8.15 -2.47 2.15
CA VAL A 143 -9.01 -3.54 2.66
C VAL A 143 -10.31 -2.91 3.10
N VAL A 144 -11.44 -3.37 2.56
CA VAL A 144 -12.78 -2.89 2.90
C VAL A 144 -13.59 -3.98 3.60
N ASP A 145 -14.64 -3.60 4.31
CA ASP A 145 -15.50 -4.57 4.98
C ASP A 145 -16.45 -5.25 3.99
N ASP A 146 -16.96 -4.50 3.04
CA ASP A 146 -17.85 -4.96 1.96
C ASP A 146 -17.59 -4.18 0.67
N VAL A 147 -18.37 -4.46 -0.38
CA VAL A 147 -18.27 -3.82 -1.70
C VAL A 147 -19.60 -3.14 -2.08
N GLU A 148 -20.34 -2.69 -1.09
CA GLU A 148 -21.59 -1.97 -1.33
C GLU A 148 -21.34 -0.49 -1.64
N ALA A 149 -22.36 0.17 -2.18
CA ALA A 149 -22.27 1.57 -2.62
C ALA A 149 -21.87 2.51 -1.47
N ASP A 150 -22.41 2.27 -0.28
CA ASP A 150 -22.16 3.10 0.92
C ASP A 150 -20.70 2.97 1.43
N THR A 151 -20.03 1.89 1.09
CA THR A 151 -18.59 1.71 1.39
C THR A 151 -17.70 2.28 0.28
N LEU A 152 -18.01 1.97 -0.99
CA LEU A 152 -17.10 2.28 -2.10
C LEU A 152 -17.20 3.74 -2.58
N GLN A 153 -18.40 4.32 -2.65
CA GLN A 153 -18.59 5.68 -3.18
C GLN A 153 -17.92 6.76 -2.31
N PRO A 154 -17.97 6.72 -0.97
CA PRO A 154 -17.19 7.64 -0.14
C PRO A 154 -15.68 7.55 -0.37
N LEU A 155 -15.13 6.34 -0.56
CA LEU A 155 -13.72 6.14 -0.87
C LEU A 155 -13.34 6.77 -2.21
N ILE A 156 -14.18 6.59 -3.24
CA ILE A 156 -13.99 7.25 -4.54
C ILE A 156 -14.00 8.77 -4.34
N SER A 157 -14.98 9.31 -3.63
CA SER A 157 -15.10 10.76 -3.39
C SER A 157 -13.92 11.33 -2.58
N GLN A 158 -13.34 10.54 -1.70
CA GLN A 158 -12.17 10.95 -0.92
C GLN A 158 -10.87 10.89 -1.72
N LYS A 159 -10.74 9.91 -2.64
CA LYS A 159 -9.49 9.59 -3.32
C LYS A 159 -9.41 10.10 -4.75
N VAL A 160 -10.52 10.43 -5.39
CA VAL A 160 -10.58 10.88 -6.80
C VAL A 160 -11.09 12.30 -6.86
N SER A 161 -10.37 13.18 -7.54
CA SER A 161 -10.76 14.57 -7.75
C SER A 161 -12.04 14.65 -8.61
N THR A 162 -12.97 15.49 -8.22
CA THR A 162 -14.18 15.80 -8.98
C THR A 162 -13.82 16.21 -10.41
N GLY A 163 -14.65 15.84 -11.41
CA GLY A 163 -14.38 16.08 -12.82
C GLY A 163 -13.53 15.00 -13.49
N SER A 164 -12.99 14.04 -12.72
CA SER A 164 -12.26 12.90 -13.27
C SER A 164 -13.17 11.93 -14.01
N ILE A 165 -12.58 11.18 -14.95
CA ILE A 165 -13.25 10.06 -15.63
C ILE A 165 -13.02 8.81 -14.76
N VAL A 166 -14.12 8.19 -14.31
CA VAL A 166 -14.08 6.95 -13.52
C VAL A 166 -14.55 5.80 -14.41
N CYS A 167 -13.66 4.85 -14.68
CA CYS A 167 -13.96 3.62 -15.40
C CYS A 167 -14.21 2.49 -14.40
N SER A 168 -15.38 1.83 -14.46
CA SER A 168 -15.73 0.68 -13.61
C SER A 168 -16.40 -0.42 -14.43
N ASP A 169 -16.57 -1.59 -13.83
CA ASP A 169 -17.50 -2.61 -14.34
C ASP A 169 -18.96 -2.15 -14.16
N THR A 170 -19.90 -3.00 -14.57
CA THR A 170 -21.35 -2.76 -14.49
C THR A 170 -21.94 -3.02 -13.10
N TRP A 171 -21.10 -3.15 -12.04
CA TRP A 171 -21.61 -3.39 -10.70
C TRP A 171 -22.43 -2.23 -10.16
N LYS A 172 -23.60 -2.56 -9.57
CA LYS A 172 -24.58 -1.57 -9.08
C LYS A 172 -24.02 -0.61 -8.01
N ALA A 173 -22.97 -0.99 -7.26
CA ALA A 173 -22.33 -0.11 -6.28
C ALA A 173 -21.73 1.16 -6.90
N TYR A 174 -21.45 1.16 -8.20
CA TYR A 174 -20.97 2.33 -8.93
C TYR A 174 -22.09 3.19 -9.55
N THR A 175 -23.36 2.75 -9.41
CA THR A 175 -24.51 3.52 -9.89
C THR A 175 -24.61 4.84 -9.12
N GLY A 176 -24.80 5.95 -9.84
CA GLY A 176 -24.92 7.29 -9.22
C GLY A 176 -23.59 8.03 -9.02
N ILE A 177 -22.44 7.46 -9.37
CA ILE A 177 -21.15 8.18 -9.31
C ILE A 177 -21.17 9.45 -10.17
N ALA A 178 -21.85 9.46 -11.31
CA ALA A 178 -21.99 10.63 -12.16
C ALA A 178 -22.68 11.81 -11.42
N ALA A 179 -23.65 11.54 -10.56
CA ALA A 179 -24.32 12.57 -9.75
C ALA A 179 -23.37 13.20 -8.69
N ARG A 180 -22.23 12.58 -8.43
CA ARG A 180 -21.17 13.09 -7.55
C ARG A 180 -20.12 13.94 -8.28
N GLY A 181 -20.36 14.28 -9.56
CA GLY A 181 -19.50 15.15 -10.37
C GLY A 181 -18.36 14.42 -11.10
N TYR A 182 -18.51 13.12 -11.39
CA TYR A 182 -17.56 12.32 -12.17
C TYR A 182 -18.12 12.00 -13.56
N VAL A 183 -17.24 11.84 -14.53
CA VAL A 183 -17.61 11.27 -15.83
C VAL A 183 -17.51 9.75 -15.71
N HIS A 184 -18.63 9.07 -15.52
CA HIS A 184 -18.67 7.63 -15.35
C HIS A 184 -18.61 6.90 -16.70
N ARG A 185 -17.71 5.94 -16.84
CA ARG A 185 -17.53 5.08 -18.01
C ARG A 185 -17.66 3.61 -17.59
N LEU A 186 -18.68 2.95 -18.10
CA LEU A 186 -18.93 1.53 -17.86
C LEU A 186 -18.18 0.67 -18.87
N VAL A 187 -17.50 -0.37 -18.39
CA VAL A 187 -16.82 -1.39 -19.20
C VAL A 187 -17.54 -2.72 -19.00
N ASN A 188 -18.12 -3.27 -20.06
CA ASN A 188 -18.88 -4.51 -20.00
C ASN A 188 -17.96 -5.72 -20.27
N HIS A 189 -17.58 -6.45 -19.25
CA HIS A 189 -16.78 -7.67 -19.37
C HIS A 189 -17.54 -8.89 -19.93
N GLY A 190 -18.88 -8.86 -19.89
CA GLY A 190 -19.73 -9.99 -20.31
C GLY A 190 -19.64 -10.32 -21.81
N GLU A 191 -19.26 -9.37 -22.64
CA GLU A 191 -19.18 -9.51 -24.11
C GLU A 191 -17.74 -9.69 -24.62
N ARG A 192 -16.78 -10.09 -23.78
CA ARG A 192 -15.33 -10.12 -24.10
C ARG A 192 -14.77 -8.78 -24.58
N GLN A 193 -15.49 -7.68 -24.33
CA GLN A 193 -15.02 -6.33 -24.60
C GLN A 193 -14.10 -5.89 -23.46
N TYR A 194 -12.81 -6.15 -23.63
CA TYR A 194 -11.77 -5.66 -22.73
C TYR A 194 -11.58 -4.12 -22.84
N SER A 195 -12.21 -3.50 -23.81
CA SER A 195 -12.21 -2.06 -24.07
C SER A 195 -13.44 -1.70 -24.90
N ASP A 196 -13.98 -0.50 -24.73
CA ASP A 196 -15.09 0.04 -25.53
C ASP A 196 -14.65 0.55 -26.91
N GLY A 197 -13.45 0.25 -27.38
CA GLY A 197 -12.86 0.78 -28.62
C GLY A 197 -12.48 2.26 -28.57
N LYS A 198 -12.93 3.00 -27.53
CA LYS A 198 -12.63 4.42 -27.26
C LYS A 198 -11.55 4.62 -26.19
N GLY A 199 -10.82 3.55 -25.85
CA GLY A 199 -9.75 3.56 -24.87
C GLY A 199 -10.21 3.43 -23.41
N ASN A 200 -11.49 3.17 -23.12
CA ASN A 200 -11.96 2.88 -21.79
C ASN A 200 -11.77 1.38 -21.49
N HIS A 201 -11.10 1.07 -20.40
CA HIS A 201 -10.82 -0.29 -19.94
C HIS A 201 -10.49 -0.29 -18.46
N ILE A 202 -10.50 -1.46 -17.82
CA ILE A 202 -10.02 -1.67 -16.44
C ILE A 202 -8.87 -2.70 -16.40
N ASN A 203 -8.24 -2.97 -17.54
CA ASN A 203 -7.17 -3.95 -17.70
C ASN A 203 -5.94 -3.63 -16.85
N GLY A 204 -5.70 -2.34 -16.56
CA GLY A 204 -4.59 -1.91 -15.73
C GLY A 204 -4.74 -2.41 -14.30
N LEU A 205 -5.93 -2.23 -13.73
CA LEU A 205 -6.23 -2.66 -12.37
C LEU A 205 -6.32 -4.19 -12.27
N GLU A 206 -6.90 -4.87 -13.26
CA GLU A 206 -6.87 -6.34 -13.35
C GLU A 206 -5.43 -6.88 -13.39
N GLY A 207 -4.56 -6.27 -14.17
CA GLY A 207 -3.13 -6.60 -14.21
C GLY A 207 -2.45 -6.43 -12.84
N PHE A 208 -2.78 -5.35 -12.12
CA PHE A 208 -2.32 -5.14 -10.75
C PHE A 208 -2.85 -6.23 -9.80
N TRP A 209 -4.12 -6.62 -9.89
CA TRP A 209 -4.67 -7.71 -9.08
C TRP A 209 -3.98 -9.04 -9.34
N GLY A 210 -3.67 -9.34 -10.58
CA GLY A 210 -2.89 -10.53 -10.96
C GLY A 210 -1.50 -10.50 -10.32
N TYR A 211 -0.79 -9.37 -10.37
CA TYR A 211 0.48 -9.16 -9.70
C TYR A 211 0.35 -9.35 -8.19
N LEU A 212 -0.58 -8.65 -7.54
CA LEU A 212 -0.80 -8.67 -6.09
C LEU A 212 -1.08 -10.08 -5.59
N LYS A 213 -2.02 -10.80 -6.23
CA LYS A 213 -2.41 -12.17 -5.85
C LYS A 213 -1.24 -13.16 -5.90
N ARG A 214 -0.40 -13.08 -6.94
CA ARG A 214 0.82 -13.92 -7.04
C ARG A 214 1.79 -13.61 -5.90
N LYS A 215 2.03 -12.34 -5.60
CA LYS A 215 2.94 -11.91 -4.53
C LYS A 215 2.45 -12.30 -3.15
N LEU A 216 1.17 -12.15 -2.87
CA LEU A 216 0.58 -12.57 -1.58
C LEU A 216 0.58 -14.09 -1.42
N ALA A 217 0.31 -14.83 -2.49
CA ALA A 217 0.32 -16.30 -2.46
C ALA A 217 1.70 -16.88 -2.08
N SER A 218 2.79 -16.23 -2.52
CA SER A 218 4.16 -16.66 -2.19
C SER A 218 4.53 -16.50 -0.71
N LYS A 219 3.72 -15.79 0.09
CA LYS A 219 3.98 -15.57 1.53
C LYS A 219 3.44 -16.69 2.43
N GLY A 220 2.85 -17.76 1.86
CA GLY A 220 2.39 -18.93 2.61
C GLY A 220 1.17 -18.71 3.52
N GLY A 221 0.66 -17.51 3.58
CA GLY A 221 -0.49 -17.10 4.39
C GLY A 221 -0.23 -15.82 5.16
N ILE A 222 -1.19 -14.92 5.11
CA ILE A 222 -1.12 -13.62 5.78
C ILE A 222 -2.34 -13.51 6.71
N ARG A 223 -2.10 -13.19 7.98
CA ARG A 223 -3.17 -12.95 8.94
C ARG A 223 -4.00 -11.74 8.49
N LYS A 224 -5.32 -11.80 8.67
CA LYS A 224 -6.26 -10.75 8.26
C LYS A 224 -5.85 -9.38 8.81
N GLU A 225 -5.45 -9.32 10.07
CA GLU A 225 -5.05 -8.09 10.77
C GLU A 225 -3.78 -7.45 10.19
N ARG A 226 -2.98 -8.22 9.45
CA ARG A 226 -1.74 -7.75 8.81
C ARG A 226 -1.86 -7.52 7.31
N LEU A 227 -3.01 -7.88 6.71
CA LEU A 227 -3.20 -7.81 5.27
C LEU A 227 -2.96 -6.39 4.74
N HIS A 228 -3.41 -5.36 5.45
CA HIS A 228 -3.21 -3.96 5.08
C HIS A 228 -1.73 -3.57 4.91
N LEU A 229 -0.81 -4.13 5.75
CA LEU A 229 0.62 -3.87 5.65
C LEU A 229 1.25 -4.49 4.39
N PHE A 230 0.84 -5.72 4.05
CA PHE A 230 1.31 -6.39 2.85
C PHE A 230 0.70 -5.76 1.59
N LEU A 231 -0.56 -5.36 1.66
CA LEU A 231 -1.22 -4.62 0.59
C LEU A 231 -0.45 -3.32 0.31
N GLY A 232 -0.18 -2.52 1.34
CA GLY A 232 0.61 -1.30 1.22
C GLY A 232 2.01 -1.54 0.67
N GLU A 233 2.70 -2.62 1.08
CA GLU A 233 3.99 -3.02 0.51
C GLU A 233 3.89 -3.22 -1.00
N TYR A 234 2.92 -4.01 -1.49
CA TYR A 234 2.84 -4.35 -2.91
C TYR A 234 2.28 -3.21 -3.76
N VAL A 235 1.40 -2.37 -3.22
CA VAL A 235 1.01 -1.10 -3.86
C VAL A 235 2.23 -0.20 -4.02
N TRP A 236 3.01 0.00 -2.96
CA TRP A 236 4.22 0.82 -3.01
C TRP A 236 5.24 0.27 -4.02
N ARG A 237 5.50 -1.04 -4.00
CA ARG A 237 6.42 -1.70 -4.97
C ARG A 237 5.96 -1.51 -6.41
N TYR A 238 4.65 -1.61 -6.66
CA TYR A 238 4.08 -1.41 -7.98
C TYR A 238 4.22 0.05 -8.43
N ASN A 239 3.93 1.00 -7.58
CA ASN A 239 4.07 2.43 -7.87
C ASN A 239 5.53 2.85 -8.13
N HIS A 240 6.48 2.17 -7.51
CA HIS A 240 7.90 2.44 -7.68
C HIS A 240 8.62 1.44 -8.61
N ARG A 241 7.87 0.65 -9.43
CA ARG A 241 8.45 -0.43 -10.25
C ARG A 241 9.50 0.03 -11.26
N SER A 242 9.38 1.25 -11.76
CA SER A 242 10.33 1.86 -12.69
C SER A 242 11.59 2.43 -12.02
N HIS A 243 11.59 2.60 -10.70
CA HIS A 243 12.72 3.14 -9.97
C HIS A 243 13.80 2.08 -9.74
N SER A 244 15.08 2.50 -9.83
CA SER A 244 16.21 1.65 -9.45
C SER A 244 16.16 1.28 -7.96
N GLU A 245 16.80 0.18 -7.59
CA GLU A 245 16.92 -0.27 -6.20
C GLU A 245 17.55 0.82 -5.31
N ARG A 246 18.54 1.53 -5.81
CA ARG A 246 19.20 2.64 -5.11
C ARG A 246 18.23 3.78 -4.76
N ILE A 247 17.31 4.12 -5.67
CA ILE A 247 16.28 5.15 -5.44
C ILE A 247 15.29 4.67 -4.40
N LYS A 248 14.80 3.43 -4.51
CA LYS A 248 13.89 2.79 -3.55
C LYS A 248 14.50 2.76 -2.14
N MET A 249 15.74 2.33 -2.02
CA MET A 249 16.48 2.29 -0.74
C MET A 249 16.59 3.68 -0.12
N ARG A 250 17.02 4.69 -0.89
CA ARG A 250 17.13 6.07 -0.41
C ARG A 250 15.79 6.60 0.09
N ARG A 251 14.71 6.32 -0.64
CA ARG A 251 13.35 6.72 -0.25
C ARG A 251 12.95 6.08 1.07
N LEU A 252 13.13 4.77 1.23
CA LEU A 252 12.78 4.05 2.46
C LEU A 252 13.58 4.53 3.67
N ILE A 253 14.88 4.79 3.52
CA ILE A 253 15.70 5.39 4.60
C ILE A 253 15.12 6.74 5.01
N GLN A 254 14.80 7.61 4.05
CA GLN A 254 14.23 8.93 4.32
C GLN A 254 12.87 8.82 5.05
N LEU A 255 12.02 7.88 4.65
CA LEU A 255 10.73 7.63 5.29
C LEU A 255 10.91 7.12 6.73
N LEU A 256 11.86 6.21 6.96
CA LEU A 256 12.18 5.70 8.30
C LEU A 256 12.75 6.79 9.22
N GLU A 257 13.58 7.69 8.70
CA GLU A 257 14.10 8.85 9.45
C GLU A 257 13.01 9.82 9.88
N ASN A 258 11.95 9.94 9.09
CA ASN A 258 10.80 10.79 9.37
C ASN A 258 9.67 10.04 10.12
N PHE A 259 9.81 8.74 10.31
CA PHE A 259 8.80 7.92 10.97
C PHE A 259 8.76 8.21 12.47
N ARG A 260 7.63 8.79 12.91
CA ARG A 260 7.33 9.01 14.32
C ARG A 260 6.37 7.93 14.78
N CYS A 261 6.71 7.25 15.86
CA CYS A 261 5.79 6.35 16.55
C CYS A 261 4.80 7.15 17.37
#